data_67fbea8b94df4d2f98e40f2f3526a232
#
_entry.id   67fbea8b94df4d2f98e40f2f3526a232
#
_cell.length_a   1.000
_cell.length_b   1.000
_cell.length_c   1.000
_cell.angle_alpha   90.00
_cell.angle_beta   90.00
_cell.angle_gamma   90.00
#
_symmetry.space_group_name_H-M   'P 1'
#
loop_
_entity.id
_entity.type
_entity.pdbx_description
1 polymer ?
#
loop_
_entity_poly.entity_id
_entity_poly.type
_entity_poly.pdbx_seq_one_letter_code
_entity_poly.pdbx_strand_id
1 'polypeptide(L)'
;MRALPEKPDKLITIMGPSKTESLSGFRLGVGYGTPEIITRMEKLQAVVSLRCAGYNQAAFYRWFSEPDGWMEKRIADHRQIRDDILAVINNCPGCWARPTEGGSYIFMQLPKLKVDIFQFTKLCRAQASVTVTPGTEFGKQYGDFIRMNFSQDHDKAVDAVKRICKMVDIYRA
;
A
#
# COMPACT_ATOMS: atom_id res chain seq x y z
N MET A 1 11.52 -13.28 -8.42
CA MET A 1 12.09 -13.69 -9.71
C MET A 1 13.55 -14.15 -9.63
N ARG A 2 14.43 -13.46 -8.91
CA ARG A 2 15.81 -13.95 -8.70
C ARG A 2 15.88 -15.32 -8.00
N ALA A 3 14.83 -15.68 -7.24
CA ALA A 3 14.75 -16.92 -6.49
C ALA A 3 14.23 -18.14 -7.28
N LEU A 4 13.80 -17.95 -8.53
CA LEU A 4 13.38 -19.08 -9.37
C LEU A 4 14.63 -19.74 -9.98
N PRO A 5 14.85 -21.03 -9.76
CA PRO A 5 16.00 -21.76 -10.32
C PRO A 5 15.95 -21.78 -11.85
N GLU A 6 14.76 -21.85 -12.42
CA GLU A 6 14.52 -21.77 -13.85
C GLU A 6 13.50 -20.68 -14.16
N LYS A 7 13.75 -19.88 -15.20
CA LYS A 7 12.82 -18.85 -15.64
C LYS A 7 11.86 -19.45 -16.66
N PRO A 8 10.54 -19.29 -16.50
CA PRO A 8 9.59 -19.70 -17.52
C PRO A 8 9.86 -19.00 -18.86
N ASP A 9 9.72 -19.72 -19.97
CA ASP A 9 9.89 -19.15 -21.32
C ASP A 9 8.89 -18.01 -21.60
N LYS A 10 7.68 -18.11 -21.03
CA LYS A 10 6.63 -17.10 -21.16
C LYS A 10 6.51 -16.30 -19.87
N LEU A 11 7.48 -15.44 -19.60
CA LEU A 11 7.52 -14.61 -18.43
C LEU A 11 7.42 -13.13 -18.82
N ILE A 12 6.54 -12.40 -18.11
CA ILE A 12 6.52 -10.95 -18.09
C ILE A 12 6.79 -10.45 -16.67
N THR A 13 7.63 -9.45 -16.57
CA THR A 13 7.87 -8.71 -15.33
C THR A 13 7.31 -7.31 -15.47
N ILE A 14 6.47 -6.91 -14.52
CA ILE A 14 5.93 -5.57 -14.43
C ILE A 14 6.46 -4.92 -13.16
N MET A 15 7.01 -3.73 -13.30
CA MET A 15 7.58 -2.94 -12.20
C MET A 15 7.06 -1.51 -12.28
N GLY A 16 7.08 -0.80 -11.16
CA GLY A 16 6.72 0.60 -11.15
C GLY A 16 7.19 1.33 -9.89
N PRO A 17 7.59 2.61 -10.01
CA PRO A 17 8.12 3.42 -8.94
C PRO A 17 7.03 4.00 -8.02
N SER A 18 5.78 3.57 -8.19
CA SER A 18 4.62 4.15 -7.50
C SER A 18 4.71 4.07 -5.98
N LYS A 19 5.35 3.04 -5.42
CA LYS A 19 5.40 2.78 -3.98
C LYS A 19 6.80 2.92 -3.41
N THR A 20 7.80 2.37 -4.08
CA THR A 20 9.20 2.44 -3.65
C THR A 20 9.74 3.87 -3.66
N GLU A 21 9.48 4.64 -4.72
CA GLU A 21 9.96 6.01 -4.90
C GLU A 21 8.88 7.08 -4.69
N SER A 22 7.67 6.68 -4.28
CA SER A 22 6.51 7.58 -4.09
C SER A 22 6.09 8.33 -5.37
N LEU A 23 6.36 7.76 -6.54
CA LEU A 23 6.04 8.34 -7.85
C LEU A 23 4.66 7.91 -8.38
N SER A 24 3.70 7.63 -7.51
CA SER A 24 2.37 7.15 -7.91
C SER A 24 1.61 8.13 -8.82
N GLY A 25 1.82 9.44 -8.65
CA GLY A 25 1.21 10.50 -9.45
C GLY A 25 1.64 10.49 -10.92
N PHE A 26 2.82 10.00 -11.23
CA PHE A 26 3.31 9.89 -12.61
C PHE A 26 2.64 8.80 -13.43
N ARG A 27 1.91 7.88 -12.81
CA ARG A 27 1.21 6.78 -13.51
C ARG A 27 2.12 5.99 -14.45
N LEU A 28 3.32 5.64 -13.99
CA LEU A 28 4.36 4.93 -14.73
C LEU A 28 4.47 3.48 -14.31
N GLY A 29 4.80 2.63 -15.26
CA GLY A 29 5.23 1.27 -15.07
C GLY A 29 6.06 0.80 -16.25
N VAL A 30 6.90 -0.19 -16.03
CA VAL A 30 7.70 -0.86 -17.06
C VAL A 30 7.31 -2.31 -17.10
N GLY A 31 7.00 -2.81 -18.27
CA GLY A 31 6.87 -4.23 -18.55
C GLY A 31 8.04 -4.70 -19.40
N TYR A 32 8.65 -5.81 -19.03
CA TYR A 32 9.63 -6.47 -19.88
C TYR A 32 9.40 -7.99 -19.89
N GLY A 33 9.70 -8.59 -21.03
CA GLY A 33 9.48 -10.01 -21.27
C GLY A 33 10.00 -10.44 -22.62
N THR A 34 9.50 -11.55 -23.12
CA THR A 34 9.85 -12.00 -24.48
C THR A 34 9.35 -11.01 -25.53
N PRO A 35 10.03 -10.86 -26.67
CA PRO A 35 9.63 -9.94 -27.75
C PRO A 35 8.18 -10.16 -28.20
N GLU A 36 7.72 -11.41 -28.24
CA GLU A 36 6.34 -11.74 -28.61
C GLU A 36 5.32 -11.12 -27.66
N ILE A 37 5.54 -11.25 -26.35
CA ILE A 37 4.64 -10.71 -25.31
C ILE A 37 4.65 -9.19 -25.38
N ILE A 38 5.82 -8.57 -25.45
CA ILE A 38 5.96 -7.11 -25.47
C ILE A 38 5.30 -6.53 -26.73
N THR A 39 5.51 -7.13 -27.89
CA THR A 39 4.84 -6.69 -29.14
C THR A 39 3.32 -6.72 -29.02
N ARG A 40 2.75 -7.73 -28.38
CA ARG A 40 1.31 -7.81 -28.13
C ARG A 40 0.83 -6.73 -27.14
N MET A 41 1.59 -6.49 -26.09
CA MET A 41 1.29 -5.43 -25.12
C MET A 41 1.30 -4.05 -25.78
N GLU A 42 2.30 -3.75 -26.60
CA GLU A 42 2.38 -2.47 -27.34
C GLU A 42 1.16 -2.25 -28.26
N LYS A 43 0.74 -3.29 -28.97
CA LYS A 43 -0.45 -3.22 -29.83
C LYS A 43 -1.72 -2.95 -29.00
N LEU A 44 -1.89 -3.63 -27.87
CA LEU A 44 -3.04 -3.42 -26.99
C LEU A 44 -3.00 -2.03 -26.35
N GLN A 45 -1.84 -1.59 -25.88
CA GLN A 45 -1.70 -0.27 -25.29
C GLN A 45 -2.02 0.85 -26.28
N ALA A 46 -1.61 0.69 -27.54
CA ALA A 46 -1.92 1.67 -28.61
C ALA A 46 -3.42 1.88 -28.81
N VAL A 47 -4.25 0.88 -28.51
CA VAL A 47 -5.72 0.97 -28.63
C VAL A 47 -6.39 1.42 -27.34
N VAL A 48 -5.90 0.94 -26.17
CA VAL A 48 -6.56 1.15 -24.87
C VAL A 48 -6.23 2.51 -24.27
N SER A 49 -4.96 2.93 -24.28
CA SER A 49 -4.51 4.16 -23.60
C SER A 49 -3.46 4.94 -24.37
N LEU A 50 -3.21 4.58 -25.62
CA LEU A 50 -2.10 5.08 -26.41
C LEU A 50 -0.75 4.80 -25.70
N ARG A 51 0.18 5.73 -25.76
CA ARG A 51 1.49 5.60 -25.10
C ARG A 51 1.53 6.45 -23.84
N CYS A 52 2.38 6.05 -22.89
CA CYS A 52 2.68 6.89 -21.75
C CYS A 52 3.24 8.24 -22.23
N ALA A 53 2.77 9.33 -21.64
CA ALA A 53 3.21 10.67 -22.00
C ALA A 53 4.74 10.83 -21.82
N GLY A 54 5.43 11.48 -22.78
CA GLY A 54 6.87 11.63 -22.76
C GLY A 54 7.42 12.33 -21.53
N TYR A 55 6.69 13.35 -21.02
CA TYR A 55 7.07 14.05 -19.78
C TYR A 55 6.98 13.15 -18.55
N ASN A 56 6.04 12.20 -18.52
CA ASN A 56 6.00 11.21 -17.45
C ASN A 56 7.16 10.22 -17.57
N GLN A 57 7.51 9.80 -18.78
CA GLN A 57 8.65 8.92 -19.02
C GLN A 57 9.98 9.56 -18.58
N ALA A 58 10.09 10.89 -18.58
CA ALA A 58 11.29 11.58 -18.11
C ALA A 58 11.60 11.28 -16.62
N ALA A 59 10.61 10.86 -15.81
CA ALA A 59 10.85 10.43 -14.44
C ALA A 59 11.75 9.18 -14.36
N PHE A 60 11.80 8.36 -15.41
CA PHE A 60 12.68 7.19 -15.46
C PHE A 60 14.17 7.53 -15.49
N TYR A 61 14.55 8.73 -15.91
CA TYR A 61 15.94 9.17 -15.85
C TYR A 61 16.47 9.29 -14.41
N ARG A 62 15.56 9.39 -13.44
CA ARG A 62 15.89 9.45 -12.01
C ARG A 62 15.62 8.14 -11.27
N TRP A 63 14.85 7.24 -11.86
CA TRP A 63 14.61 5.93 -11.28
C TRP A 63 15.88 5.08 -11.38
N PHE A 64 16.31 4.49 -10.30
CA PHE A 64 17.57 3.77 -10.11
C PHE A 64 18.82 4.67 -10.07
N SER A 65 18.66 5.99 -9.92
CA SER A 65 19.77 6.93 -9.74
C SER A 65 19.67 7.69 -8.41
N GLU A 66 19.03 7.04 -7.42
CA GLU A 66 18.97 7.54 -6.07
C GLU A 66 20.37 7.52 -5.42
N PRO A 67 20.64 8.43 -4.46
CA PRO A 67 21.90 8.41 -3.73
C PRO A 67 22.15 7.06 -3.04
N ASP A 68 23.41 6.68 -2.89
CA ASP A 68 23.80 5.48 -2.16
C ASP A 68 23.20 5.47 -0.74
N GLY A 69 22.65 4.32 -0.34
CA GLY A 69 22.00 4.14 0.96
C GLY A 69 20.59 4.72 1.10
N TRP A 70 20.08 5.43 0.08
CA TRP A 70 18.74 6.04 0.16
C TRP A 70 17.64 4.99 0.32
N MET A 71 17.70 3.91 -0.44
CA MET A 71 16.70 2.86 -0.39
C MET A 71 16.75 2.09 0.93
N GLU A 72 17.93 1.78 1.41
CA GLU A 72 18.16 1.10 2.69
C GLU A 72 17.61 1.92 3.85
N LYS A 73 17.91 3.22 3.86
CA LYS A 73 17.35 4.14 4.85
C LYS A 73 15.82 4.18 4.79
N ARG A 74 15.26 4.30 3.60
CA ARG A 74 13.81 4.33 3.39
C ARG A 74 13.13 3.05 3.89
N ILE A 75 13.73 1.89 3.62
CA ILE A 75 13.23 0.60 4.11
C ILE A 75 13.28 0.55 5.65
N ALA A 76 14.38 1.02 6.24
CA ALA A 76 14.53 1.07 7.70
C ALA A 76 13.49 2.00 8.35
N ASP A 77 13.32 3.20 7.83
CA ASP A 77 12.31 4.16 8.30
C ASP A 77 10.88 3.58 8.21
N HIS A 78 10.53 2.95 7.09
CA HIS A 78 9.22 2.31 6.93
C HIS A 78 9.02 1.12 7.87
N ARG A 79 10.06 0.35 8.12
CA ARG A 79 10.03 -0.74 9.10
C ARG A 79 9.75 -0.22 10.50
N GLN A 80 10.41 0.86 10.90
CA GLN A 80 10.19 1.49 12.20
C GLN A 80 8.73 1.97 12.35
N ILE A 81 8.20 2.69 11.35
CA ILE A 81 6.80 3.13 11.36
C ILE A 81 5.86 1.94 11.50
N ARG A 82 6.07 0.88 10.71
CA ARG A 82 5.27 -0.35 10.77
C ARG A 82 5.27 -0.96 12.17
N ASP A 83 6.45 -1.12 12.75
CA ASP A 83 6.62 -1.81 14.02
C ASP A 83 5.98 -1.02 15.17
N ASP A 84 6.13 0.30 15.17
CA ASP A 84 5.49 1.17 16.17
C ASP A 84 3.97 1.20 16.03
N ILE A 85 3.44 1.20 14.81
CA ILE A 85 1.99 1.06 14.57
C ILE A 85 1.48 -0.30 15.07
N LEU A 86 2.19 -1.38 14.79
CA LEU A 86 1.81 -2.71 15.25
C LEU A 86 1.83 -2.80 16.78
N ALA A 87 2.77 -2.14 17.44
CA ALA A 87 2.79 -2.04 18.90
C ALA A 87 1.53 -1.33 19.44
N VAL A 88 1.08 -0.24 18.78
CA VAL A 88 -0.18 0.43 19.15
C VAL A 88 -1.38 -0.49 18.94
N ILE A 89 -1.44 -1.19 17.81
CA ILE A 89 -2.55 -2.11 17.49
C ILE A 89 -2.61 -3.25 18.51
N ASN A 90 -1.47 -3.84 18.86
CA ASN A 90 -1.39 -4.95 19.82
C ASN A 90 -1.83 -4.54 21.25
N ASN A 91 -1.73 -3.24 21.58
CA ASN A 91 -2.22 -2.69 22.83
C ASN A 91 -3.70 -2.26 22.76
N CYS A 92 -4.34 -2.37 21.62
CA CYS A 92 -5.76 -2.08 21.44
C CYS A 92 -6.56 -3.38 21.58
N PRO A 93 -7.31 -3.58 22.68
CA PRO A 93 -7.97 -4.85 22.95
C PRO A 93 -8.90 -5.30 21.81
N GLY A 94 -8.77 -6.56 21.39
CA GLY A 94 -9.57 -7.15 20.30
C GLY A 94 -9.17 -6.72 18.90
N CYS A 95 -8.19 -5.82 18.74
CA CYS A 95 -7.60 -5.50 17.47
C CYS A 95 -6.41 -6.42 17.15
N TRP A 96 -6.21 -6.67 15.88
CA TRP A 96 -5.08 -7.47 15.41
C TRP A 96 -4.66 -7.05 14.00
N ALA A 97 -3.38 -7.16 13.68
CA ALA A 97 -2.88 -7.02 12.33
C ALA A 97 -1.68 -7.93 12.11
N ARG A 98 -1.64 -8.56 10.94
CA ARG A 98 -0.45 -9.31 10.52
C ARG A 98 0.68 -8.33 10.18
N PRO A 99 1.91 -8.55 10.66
CA PRO A 99 3.08 -7.81 10.20
C PRO A 99 3.26 -8.00 8.68
N THR A 100 3.34 -6.90 7.95
CA THR A 100 3.58 -6.94 6.50
C THR A 100 5.07 -7.09 6.21
N GLU A 101 5.41 -7.96 5.28
CA GLU A 101 6.80 -8.19 4.86
C GLU A 101 7.26 -7.16 3.82
N GLY A 102 6.32 -6.45 3.19
CA GLY A 102 6.60 -5.44 2.19
C GLY A 102 5.40 -4.51 1.94
N GLY A 103 5.64 -3.46 1.17
CA GLY A 103 4.65 -2.43 0.91
C GLY A 103 4.44 -1.48 2.07
N SER A 104 3.38 -0.67 1.99
CA SER A 104 3.09 0.43 2.92
C SER A 104 1.68 0.34 3.50
N TYR A 105 1.12 -0.86 3.57
CA TYR A 105 -0.26 -1.06 4.03
C TYR A 105 -0.32 -2.03 5.21
N ILE A 106 -1.15 -1.67 6.18
CA ILE A 106 -1.56 -2.57 7.27
C ILE A 106 -3.05 -2.86 7.09
N PHE A 107 -3.41 -4.15 7.22
CA PHE A 107 -4.77 -4.63 7.19
C PHE A 107 -5.13 -5.07 8.60
N MET A 108 -5.86 -4.21 9.30
CA MET A 108 -6.16 -4.33 10.73
C MET A 108 -7.55 -4.92 10.91
N GLN A 109 -7.64 -6.01 11.66
CA GLN A 109 -8.90 -6.56 12.16
C GLN A 109 -9.35 -5.80 13.41
N LEU A 110 -10.63 -5.53 13.48
CA LEU A 110 -11.29 -4.85 14.58
C LEU A 110 -12.17 -5.83 15.38
N PRO A 111 -12.41 -5.59 16.67
CA PRO A 111 -13.43 -6.32 17.42
C PRO A 111 -14.82 -6.04 16.85
N LYS A 112 -15.82 -6.78 17.32
CA LYS A 112 -17.21 -6.49 16.98
C LYS A 112 -17.56 -5.05 17.37
N LEU A 113 -18.14 -4.31 16.43
CA LEU A 113 -18.55 -2.92 16.62
C LEU A 113 -20.07 -2.79 16.66
N LYS A 114 -20.57 -1.71 17.25
CA LYS A 114 -21.99 -1.30 17.25
C LYS A 114 -22.48 -0.82 15.89
N VAL A 115 -21.57 -0.55 14.98
CA VAL A 115 -21.83 -0.03 13.64
C VAL A 115 -21.12 -0.91 12.60
N ASP A 116 -21.58 -0.90 11.35
CA ASP A 116 -20.88 -1.60 10.27
C ASP A 116 -19.55 -0.91 9.92
N ILE A 117 -18.70 -1.62 9.21
CA ILE A 117 -17.35 -1.15 8.89
C ILE A 117 -17.35 0.10 8.02
N PHE A 118 -18.31 0.25 7.11
CA PHE A 118 -18.41 1.41 6.25
C PHE A 118 -18.80 2.66 7.05
N GLN A 119 -19.75 2.52 7.97
CA GLN A 119 -20.12 3.59 8.90
C GLN A 119 -18.96 3.93 9.84
N PHE A 120 -18.25 2.93 10.35
CA PHE A 120 -17.07 3.14 11.20
C PHE A 120 -15.99 3.98 10.50
N THR A 121 -15.69 3.69 9.22
CA THR A 121 -14.68 4.49 8.48
C THR A 121 -15.12 5.94 8.27
N LYS A 122 -16.41 6.20 8.08
CA LYS A 122 -16.95 7.58 8.04
C LYS A 122 -16.81 8.29 9.39
N LEU A 123 -17.07 7.58 10.49
CA LEU A 123 -16.90 8.12 11.84
C LEU A 123 -15.42 8.40 12.15
N CYS A 124 -14.50 7.53 11.77
CA CYS A 124 -13.06 7.81 11.88
C CYS A 124 -12.67 9.10 11.14
N ARG A 125 -13.20 9.30 9.93
CA ARG A 125 -12.96 10.54 9.19
C ARG A 125 -13.54 11.77 9.90
N ALA A 126 -14.77 11.69 10.36
CA ALA A 126 -15.51 12.83 10.94
C ALA A 126 -15.01 13.19 12.34
N GLN A 127 -14.73 12.21 13.21
CA GLN A 127 -14.46 12.41 14.63
C GLN A 127 -12.96 12.31 14.97
N ALA A 128 -12.21 11.49 14.21
CA ALA A 128 -10.79 11.30 14.45
C ALA A 128 -9.89 11.96 13.38
N SER A 129 -10.44 12.57 12.35
CA SER A 129 -9.71 13.14 11.20
C SER A 129 -8.75 12.12 10.56
N VAL A 130 -9.16 10.85 10.51
CA VAL A 130 -8.37 9.76 9.91
C VAL A 130 -9.18 9.09 8.81
N THR A 131 -8.61 9.01 7.62
CA THR A 131 -9.24 8.31 6.48
C THR A 131 -8.59 6.94 6.31
N VAL A 132 -9.42 5.90 6.35
CA VAL A 132 -9.03 4.51 6.11
C VAL A 132 -9.97 3.87 5.10
N THR A 133 -9.55 2.77 4.51
CA THR A 133 -10.38 2.01 3.56
C THR A 133 -11.08 0.88 4.30
N PRO A 134 -12.41 0.70 4.16
CA PRO A 134 -13.12 -0.44 4.75
C PRO A 134 -12.63 -1.75 4.10
N GLY A 135 -12.53 -2.80 4.90
CA GLY A 135 -12.05 -4.10 4.43
C GLY A 135 -12.93 -4.74 3.36
N THR A 136 -14.21 -4.42 3.35
CA THR A 136 -15.18 -4.90 2.36
C THR A 136 -14.83 -4.55 0.91
N GLU A 137 -13.99 -3.52 0.67
CA GLU A 137 -13.43 -3.19 -0.65
C GLU A 137 -12.47 -4.30 -1.16
N PHE A 138 -12.00 -5.19 -0.28
CA PHE A 138 -11.10 -6.30 -0.59
C PHE A 138 -11.78 -7.66 -0.53
N GLY A 139 -13.06 -7.69 -0.21
CA GLY A 139 -13.89 -8.89 -0.16
C GLY A 139 -14.93 -8.82 0.95
N LYS A 140 -16.11 -9.41 0.71
CA LYS A 140 -17.25 -9.38 1.65
C LYS A 140 -16.91 -9.99 3.02
N GLN A 141 -15.96 -10.92 3.07
CA GLN A 141 -15.51 -11.59 4.29
C GLN A 141 -14.72 -10.66 5.24
N TYR A 142 -14.31 -9.48 4.80
CA TYR A 142 -13.52 -8.52 5.58
C TYR A 142 -14.37 -7.39 6.18
N GLY A 143 -15.58 -7.72 6.61
CA GLY A 143 -16.51 -6.76 7.23
C GLY A 143 -16.07 -6.18 8.58
N ASP A 144 -15.07 -6.79 9.20
CA ASP A 144 -14.45 -6.36 10.46
C ASP A 144 -13.01 -5.85 10.27
N PHE A 145 -12.61 -5.54 9.04
CA PHE A 145 -11.27 -5.04 8.73
C PHE A 145 -11.26 -3.62 8.21
N ILE A 146 -10.14 -2.93 8.44
CA ILE A 146 -9.78 -1.67 7.78
C ILE A 146 -8.38 -1.78 7.19
N ARG A 147 -8.14 -1.10 6.06
CA ARG A 147 -6.81 -0.93 5.49
C ARG A 147 -6.33 0.51 5.68
N MET A 148 -5.13 0.66 6.16
CA MET A 148 -4.45 1.94 6.30
C MET A 148 -3.12 1.95 5.53
N ASN A 149 -2.74 3.12 5.01
CA ASN A 149 -1.42 3.37 4.43
C ASN A 149 -0.55 4.05 5.50
N PHE A 150 0.60 3.45 5.80
CA PHE A 150 1.53 3.99 6.80
C PHE A 150 2.76 4.69 6.18
N SER A 151 2.83 4.83 4.86
CA SER A 151 3.88 5.62 4.19
C SER A 151 3.61 7.11 4.38
N GLN A 152 3.75 7.57 5.59
CA GLN A 152 3.49 8.93 6.07
C GLN A 152 4.63 9.35 7.02
N ASP A 153 4.56 10.58 7.52
CA ASP A 153 5.37 11.00 8.65
C ASP A 153 5.16 10.04 9.84
N HIS A 154 6.24 9.65 10.50
CA HIS A 154 6.22 8.65 11.57
C HIS A 154 5.23 9.00 12.68
N ASP A 155 5.35 10.21 13.24
CA ASP A 155 4.56 10.60 14.42
C ASP A 155 3.09 10.75 14.06
N LYS A 156 2.79 11.28 12.88
CA LYS A 156 1.42 11.40 12.36
C LYS A 156 0.79 10.03 12.10
N ALA A 157 1.56 9.07 11.57
CA ALA A 157 1.07 7.72 11.32
C ALA A 157 0.73 7.01 12.62
N VAL A 158 1.62 7.06 13.61
CA VAL A 158 1.42 6.45 14.92
C VAL A 158 0.25 7.12 15.67
N ASP A 159 0.16 8.45 15.66
CA ASP A 159 -0.95 9.20 16.27
C ASP A 159 -2.29 8.86 15.61
N ALA A 160 -2.33 8.75 14.27
CA ALA A 160 -3.55 8.36 13.58
C ALA A 160 -4.07 7.00 14.05
N VAL A 161 -3.18 6.01 14.25
CA VAL A 161 -3.58 4.68 14.74
C VAL A 161 -4.05 4.73 16.19
N LYS A 162 -3.42 5.54 17.05
CA LYS A 162 -3.91 5.78 18.41
C LYS A 162 -5.32 6.36 18.43
N ARG A 163 -5.61 7.30 17.50
CA ARG A 163 -6.96 7.86 17.35
C ARG A 163 -7.96 6.82 16.84
N ILE A 164 -7.57 5.94 15.92
CA ILE A 164 -8.41 4.81 15.49
C ILE A 164 -8.73 3.90 16.69
N CYS A 165 -7.75 3.54 17.51
CA CYS A 165 -7.97 2.70 18.69
C CYS A 165 -8.96 3.34 19.68
N LYS A 166 -8.89 4.67 19.89
CA LYS A 166 -9.91 5.39 20.69
C LYS A 166 -11.31 5.27 20.08
N MET A 167 -11.42 5.36 18.74
CA MET A 167 -12.69 5.15 18.06
C MET A 167 -13.21 3.72 18.22
N VAL A 168 -12.32 2.73 18.18
CA VAL A 168 -12.68 1.33 18.47
C VAL A 168 -13.25 1.20 19.87
N ASP A 169 -12.64 1.81 20.89
CA ASP A 169 -13.14 1.76 22.27
C ASP A 169 -14.53 2.39 22.40
N ILE A 170 -14.82 3.48 21.70
CA ILE A 170 -16.14 4.15 21.71
C ILE A 170 -17.22 3.28 21.04
N TYR A 171 -16.88 2.64 19.93
CA TYR A 171 -17.85 1.93 19.10
C TYR A 171 -17.83 0.42 19.26
N ARG A 172 -17.03 -0.14 20.16
CA ARG A 172 -17.03 -1.56 20.51
C ARG A 172 -18.39 -2.00 21.04
N ALA A 173 -18.87 -3.17 20.53
CA ALA A 173 -20.13 -3.78 20.97
C ALA A 173 -20.03 -4.42 22.36
#